data_64fbcd322fd03e97c710cd703cb95b4b
#
_entry.id   64fbcd322fd03e97c710cd703cb95b4b
#
_cell.length_a   1.000
_cell.length_b   1.000
_cell.length_c   1.000
_cell.angle_alpha   90.00
_cell.angle_beta   90.00
_cell.angle_gamma   90.00
#
_symmetry.space_group_name_H-M   'P 1'
#
loop_
_entity.id
_entity.type
_entity.pdbx_description
1 polymer ?
#
loop_
_entity_poly.entity_id
_entity_poly.type
_entity_poly.pdbx_seq_one_letter_code
_entity_poly.pdbx_strand_id
1 'polypeptide(L)'
;MPQERESRYVLPLEKALMAKGFGSISGGGSTLFDRAEPGEREILESCIDIELANLDEALDLTKQTLNELGAPVGSKLNYSKNDTACSEPIGDNELLNVYFDNYNLAPEIYEKVDTRTLYEALTTALKGKIVGTPNGPYTWPSEVLFYFIGPSADQIYEQIEPLRFEFPIFQNARVVFKKKDTQTAQTEIRIPFNARE
;
A
#
# COMPACT_ATOMS: atom_id res chain seq x y z
N MET A 1 1.74 5.28 0.88
CA MET A 1 3.20 5.12 0.64
C MET A 1 3.79 6.47 0.29
N PRO A 2 5.00 6.89 0.74
CA PRO A 2 5.48 8.27 0.60
C PRO A 2 5.62 8.75 -0.83
N GLN A 3 6.12 7.90 -1.74
CA GLN A 3 6.33 8.29 -3.14
C GLN A 3 5.03 8.62 -3.88
N GLU A 4 3.92 8.04 -3.45
CA GLU A 4 2.61 8.28 -4.06
C GLU A 4 1.70 9.16 -3.21
N ARG A 5 2.07 9.39 -1.94
CA ARG A 5 1.28 10.23 -1.04
C ARG A 5 0.93 11.56 -1.69
N GLU A 6 1.93 12.22 -2.28
CA GLU A 6 1.78 13.53 -2.91
C GLU A 6 0.79 13.47 -4.09
N SER A 7 1.10 12.67 -5.08
CA SER A 7 0.32 12.65 -6.33
C SER A 7 -1.05 11.99 -6.17
N ARG A 8 -1.15 10.98 -5.30
CA ARG A 8 -2.36 10.18 -5.14
C ARG A 8 -3.35 10.77 -4.16
N TYR A 9 -2.87 11.33 -3.05
CA TYR A 9 -3.73 11.79 -1.96
C TYR A 9 -3.64 13.29 -1.72
N VAL A 10 -2.43 13.86 -1.57
CA VAL A 10 -2.25 15.26 -1.18
C VAL A 10 -2.82 16.19 -2.22
N LEU A 11 -2.34 16.15 -3.46
CA LEU A 11 -2.78 17.07 -4.51
C LEU A 11 -4.28 16.99 -4.83
N PRO A 12 -4.91 15.79 -4.96
CA PRO A 12 -6.35 15.71 -5.18
C PRO A 12 -7.17 16.19 -3.98
N LEU A 13 -6.76 15.87 -2.74
CA LEU A 13 -7.45 16.31 -1.54
C LEU A 13 -7.35 17.83 -1.35
N GLU A 14 -6.17 18.41 -1.52
CA GLU A 14 -5.99 19.86 -1.48
C GLU A 14 -6.89 20.57 -2.48
N LYS A 15 -6.91 20.08 -3.73
CA LYS A 15 -7.80 20.62 -4.75
C LYS A 15 -9.27 20.56 -4.34
N ALA A 16 -9.72 19.47 -3.73
CA ALA A 16 -11.09 19.31 -3.27
C ALA A 16 -11.43 20.29 -2.13
N LEU A 17 -10.56 20.39 -1.14
CA LEU A 17 -10.73 21.31 0.01
C LEU A 17 -10.74 22.78 -0.43
N MET A 18 -9.77 23.18 -1.26
CA MET A 18 -9.68 24.57 -1.77
C MET A 18 -10.89 24.96 -2.62
N ALA A 19 -11.39 24.05 -3.47
CA ALA A 19 -12.57 24.30 -4.30
C ALA A 19 -13.85 24.63 -3.50
N LYS A 20 -13.93 24.18 -2.24
CA LYS A 20 -15.03 24.43 -1.31
C LYS A 20 -14.70 25.50 -0.27
N GLY A 21 -13.47 25.98 -0.21
CA GLY A 21 -13.01 26.89 0.85
C GLY A 21 -12.97 26.24 2.23
N PHE A 22 -12.79 24.93 2.31
CA PHE A 22 -12.85 24.15 3.55
C PHE A 22 -11.49 24.00 4.23
N GLY A 23 -10.39 24.36 3.57
CA GLY A 23 -9.06 24.28 4.14
C GLY A 23 -7.97 24.03 3.14
N SER A 24 -6.78 23.67 3.65
CA SER A 24 -5.58 23.38 2.86
C SER A 24 -4.73 22.31 3.52
N ILE A 25 -3.79 21.75 2.77
CA ILE A 25 -2.78 20.86 3.33
C ILE A 25 -1.67 21.71 3.96
N SER A 26 -1.32 21.43 5.21
CA SER A 26 -0.29 22.17 5.96
C SER A 26 1.04 21.38 6.07
N GLY A 27 1.00 20.07 5.81
CA GLY A 27 2.19 19.24 5.91
C GLY A 27 1.93 17.76 5.81
N GLY A 28 2.82 16.99 6.38
CA GLY A 28 2.73 15.54 6.48
C GLY A 28 4.09 14.88 6.61
N GLY A 29 4.09 13.60 6.89
CA GLY A 29 5.31 12.85 7.13
C GLY A 29 5.14 11.36 6.94
N SER A 30 6.20 10.63 7.26
CA SER A 30 6.18 9.17 7.31
C SER A 30 7.03 8.70 8.47
N THR A 31 6.50 7.74 9.22
CA THR A 31 7.23 7.03 10.27
C THR A 31 7.86 5.79 9.67
N LEU A 32 9.15 5.61 9.95
CA LEU A 32 9.91 4.43 9.53
C LEU A 32 10.10 3.50 10.72
N PHE A 33 10.15 2.21 10.47
CA PHE A 33 10.62 1.22 11.44
C PHE A 33 11.81 0.44 10.86
N ASP A 34 12.68 -0.02 11.74
CA ASP A 34 13.81 -0.85 11.36
C ASP A 34 13.33 -2.28 11.07
N ARG A 35 13.74 -2.82 9.93
CA ARG A 35 13.48 -4.20 9.54
C ARG A 35 14.40 -5.16 10.30
N ALA A 36 14.19 -6.46 10.13
CA ALA A 36 15.04 -7.48 10.75
C ALA A 36 16.50 -7.40 10.26
N GLU A 37 16.70 -7.03 8.99
CA GLU A 37 18.03 -6.87 8.43
C GLU A 37 18.64 -5.50 8.79
N PRO A 38 19.89 -5.46 9.26
CA PRO A 38 20.54 -4.24 9.71
C PRO A 38 20.60 -3.17 8.62
N GLY A 39 20.15 -1.97 8.95
CA GLY A 39 20.19 -0.81 8.05
C GLY A 39 19.01 -0.71 7.08
N GLU A 40 18.13 -1.70 7.05
CA GLU A 40 16.89 -1.62 6.27
C GLU A 40 15.77 -0.97 7.09
N ARG A 41 15.03 -0.06 6.44
CA ARG A 41 13.87 0.61 7.03
C ARG A 41 12.67 0.50 6.13
N GLU A 42 11.52 0.28 6.73
CA GLU A 42 10.23 0.24 6.05
C GLU A 42 9.31 1.32 6.61
N ILE A 43 8.35 1.77 5.80
CA ILE A 43 7.38 2.77 6.21
C ILE A 43 6.30 2.08 7.01
N LEU A 44 6.21 2.46 8.29
CA LEU A 44 5.15 2.02 9.19
C LEU A 44 3.83 2.71 8.83
N GLU A 45 3.87 4.03 8.71
CA GLU A 45 2.70 4.86 8.39
C GLU A 45 3.10 6.12 7.62
N SER A 46 2.12 6.73 6.97
CA SER A 46 2.25 8.05 6.35
C SER A 46 1.08 8.91 6.75
N CYS A 47 1.33 10.17 7.06
CA CYS A 47 0.30 11.14 7.43
C CYS A 47 0.23 12.33 6.47
N ILE A 48 -0.92 13.00 6.49
CA ILE A 48 -1.20 14.27 5.83
C ILE A 48 -1.79 15.18 6.90
N ASP A 49 -1.19 16.35 7.09
CA ASP A 49 -1.67 17.34 8.03
C ASP A 49 -2.54 18.35 7.28
N ILE A 50 -3.74 18.59 7.81
CA ILE A 50 -4.78 19.38 7.14
C ILE A 50 -5.25 20.48 8.09
N GLU A 51 -5.27 21.71 7.63
CA GLU A 51 -5.91 22.83 8.33
C GLU A 51 -7.31 23.05 7.76
N LEU A 52 -8.34 22.90 8.60
CA LEU A 52 -9.73 22.97 8.20
C LEU A 52 -10.39 24.27 8.69
N ALA A 53 -11.10 24.97 7.79
CA ALA A 53 -11.85 26.18 8.12
C ALA A 53 -13.22 25.88 8.75
N ASN A 54 -13.88 24.79 8.32
CA ASN A 54 -15.15 24.30 8.84
C ASN A 54 -15.00 22.79 9.09
N LEU A 55 -14.90 22.40 10.38
CA LEU A 55 -14.54 21.05 10.75
C LEU A 55 -15.54 20.01 10.22
N ASP A 56 -16.84 20.20 10.46
CA ASP A 56 -17.84 19.16 10.19
C ASP A 56 -17.99 18.89 8.67
N GLU A 57 -18.19 19.93 7.87
CA GLU A 57 -18.32 19.80 6.41
C GLU A 57 -17.02 19.36 5.75
N ALA A 58 -15.89 19.84 6.26
CA ALA A 58 -14.57 19.48 5.75
C ALA A 58 -14.17 18.04 6.08
N LEU A 59 -14.56 17.52 7.24
CA LEU A 59 -14.34 16.11 7.60
C LEU A 59 -15.06 15.18 6.64
N ASP A 60 -16.34 15.45 6.33
CA ASP A 60 -17.11 14.61 5.41
C ASP A 60 -16.50 14.61 4.01
N LEU A 61 -16.12 15.81 3.50
CA LEU A 61 -15.42 15.92 2.22
C LEU A 61 -14.09 15.17 2.22
N THR A 62 -13.30 15.30 3.31
CA THR A 62 -12.00 14.63 3.46
C THR A 62 -12.18 13.11 3.44
N LYS A 63 -13.12 12.57 4.22
CA LYS A 63 -13.44 11.14 4.25
C LYS A 63 -13.85 10.62 2.88
N GLN A 64 -14.81 11.29 2.25
CA GLN A 64 -15.27 10.91 0.92
C GLN A 64 -14.12 10.91 -0.08
N THR A 65 -13.37 12.01 -0.16
CA THR A 65 -12.26 12.14 -1.11
C THR A 65 -11.19 11.07 -0.89
N LEU A 66 -10.77 10.82 0.35
CA LEU A 66 -9.74 9.81 0.63
C LEU A 66 -10.23 8.39 0.31
N ASN A 67 -11.50 8.07 0.56
CA ASN A 67 -12.08 6.78 0.19
C ASN A 67 -12.16 6.61 -1.33
N GLU A 68 -12.58 7.62 -2.08
CA GLU A 68 -12.59 7.62 -3.55
C GLU A 68 -11.19 7.48 -4.15
N LEU A 69 -10.17 8.05 -3.49
CA LEU A 69 -8.76 7.90 -3.86
C LEU A 69 -8.16 6.55 -3.46
N GLY A 70 -8.95 5.70 -2.81
CA GLY A 70 -8.58 4.35 -2.44
C GLY A 70 -7.75 4.25 -1.16
N ALA A 71 -8.08 5.05 -0.15
CA ALA A 71 -7.47 4.90 1.18
C ALA A 71 -7.56 3.44 1.66
N PRO A 72 -6.46 2.85 2.13
CA PRO A 72 -6.47 1.46 2.58
C PRO A 72 -7.07 1.31 3.97
N VAL A 73 -7.56 0.11 4.27
CA VAL A 73 -7.99 -0.27 5.63
C VAL A 73 -6.91 0.01 6.66
N GLY A 74 -7.32 0.45 7.85
CA GLY A 74 -6.42 0.88 8.92
C GLY A 74 -6.02 2.35 8.85
N SER A 75 -6.39 3.08 7.79
CA SER A 75 -6.27 4.53 7.75
C SER A 75 -7.23 5.19 8.74
N LYS A 76 -6.84 6.35 9.28
CA LYS A 76 -7.62 7.07 10.31
C LYS A 76 -7.57 8.56 10.05
N LEU A 77 -8.67 9.24 10.38
CA LEU A 77 -8.70 10.69 10.59
C LEU A 77 -8.60 10.98 12.08
N ASN A 78 -7.55 11.71 12.46
CA ASN A 78 -7.35 12.20 13.83
C ASN A 78 -7.59 13.71 13.84
N TYR A 79 -8.46 14.18 14.71
CA TYR A 79 -8.79 15.60 14.81
C TYR A 79 -9.19 15.97 16.25
N SER A 80 -9.27 17.27 16.53
CA SER A 80 -9.79 17.78 17.81
C SER A 80 -11.12 18.52 17.58
N LYS A 81 -12.12 18.19 18.39
CA LYS A 81 -13.42 18.87 18.42
C LYS A 81 -13.77 19.24 19.84
N ASN A 82 -13.96 20.55 20.11
CA ASN A 82 -14.22 21.06 21.45
C ASN A 82 -13.19 20.58 22.50
N ASP A 83 -11.90 20.70 22.16
CA ASP A 83 -10.75 20.25 22.97
C ASP A 83 -10.71 18.74 23.27
N THR A 84 -11.52 17.97 22.58
CA THR A 84 -11.54 16.52 22.69
C THR A 84 -10.88 15.89 21.46
N ALA A 85 -9.88 15.02 21.70
CA ALA A 85 -9.25 14.26 20.64
C ALA A 85 -10.21 13.20 20.12
N CYS A 86 -10.40 13.18 18.81
CA CYS A 86 -11.23 12.22 18.09
C CYS A 86 -10.40 11.44 17.08
N SER A 87 -10.77 10.18 16.86
CA SER A 87 -10.16 9.33 15.84
C SER A 87 -11.24 8.52 15.16
N GLU A 88 -11.31 8.61 13.85
CA GLU A 88 -12.28 7.88 13.03
C GLU A 88 -11.59 7.04 11.98
N PRO A 89 -11.97 5.76 11.81
CA PRO A 89 -11.44 4.92 10.76
C PRO A 89 -11.92 5.41 9.39
N ILE A 90 -11.03 5.31 8.41
CA ILE A 90 -11.32 5.52 6.99
C ILE A 90 -10.66 4.42 6.18
N GLY A 91 -11.02 4.32 4.91
CA GLY A 91 -10.43 3.35 3.98
C GLY A 91 -11.20 2.04 3.94
N ASP A 92 -11.66 1.72 2.74
CA ASP A 92 -12.44 0.53 2.43
C ASP A 92 -11.68 -0.48 1.57
N ASN A 93 -10.46 -0.14 1.17
CA ASN A 93 -9.66 -1.00 0.30
C ASN A 93 -8.68 -1.82 1.11
N GLU A 94 -8.59 -3.09 0.79
CA GLU A 94 -7.63 -4.01 1.36
C GLU A 94 -6.26 -3.86 0.70
N LEU A 95 -5.21 -4.29 1.39
CA LEU A 95 -3.83 -4.18 0.92
C LEU A 95 -3.21 -5.57 0.81
N LEU A 96 -2.60 -5.85 -0.32
CA LEU A 96 -1.74 -7.00 -0.55
C LEU A 96 -0.31 -6.54 -0.77
N ASN A 97 0.61 -6.98 0.09
CA ASN A 97 2.05 -6.77 -0.06
C ASN A 97 2.70 -8.08 -0.49
N VAL A 98 3.50 -8.04 -1.55
CA VAL A 98 4.29 -9.19 -2.03
C VAL A 98 5.75 -8.81 -1.95
N TYR A 99 6.49 -9.50 -1.07
CA TYR A 99 7.92 -9.32 -0.86
C TYR A 99 8.66 -10.46 -1.57
N PHE A 100 9.35 -10.14 -2.63
CA PHE A 100 10.21 -11.08 -3.35
C PHE A 100 11.58 -11.12 -2.69
N ASP A 101 12.11 -12.33 -2.49
CA ASP A 101 13.47 -12.53 -1.99
C ASP A 101 14.50 -11.97 -2.99
N ASN A 102 15.47 -11.20 -2.50
CA ASN A 102 16.43 -10.51 -3.35
C ASN A 102 17.83 -11.13 -3.32
N TYR A 103 18.10 -12.17 -2.50
CA TYR A 103 19.45 -12.74 -2.42
C TYR A 103 19.56 -14.24 -2.04
N ASN A 104 18.50 -14.89 -1.53
CA ASN A 104 18.55 -16.29 -1.07
C ASN A 104 18.22 -17.33 -2.16
N LEU A 105 17.71 -16.89 -3.33
CA LEU A 105 17.40 -17.79 -4.42
C LEU A 105 18.64 -18.12 -5.24
N ALA A 106 18.55 -19.16 -6.08
CA ALA A 106 19.64 -19.49 -7.00
C ALA A 106 19.94 -18.31 -7.95
N PRO A 107 21.23 -17.99 -8.22
CA PRO A 107 21.61 -16.83 -9.05
C PRO A 107 20.92 -16.79 -10.42
N GLU A 108 20.68 -17.95 -11.01
CA GLU A 108 20.04 -18.10 -12.31
C GLU A 108 18.59 -17.60 -12.33
N ILE A 109 17.94 -17.52 -11.15
CA ILE A 109 16.59 -16.96 -11.01
C ILE A 109 16.67 -15.45 -11.19
N TYR A 110 17.59 -14.78 -10.52
CA TYR A 110 17.76 -13.33 -10.62
C TYR A 110 18.21 -12.89 -12.02
N GLU A 111 19.08 -13.66 -12.67
CA GLU A 111 19.53 -13.38 -14.04
C GLU A 111 18.39 -13.44 -15.08
N LYS A 112 17.37 -14.26 -14.83
CA LYS A 112 16.23 -14.46 -15.75
C LYS A 112 15.05 -13.55 -15.50
N VAL A 113 15.00 -12.88 -14.36
CA VAL A 113 13.86 -12.05 -13.98
C VAL A 113 14.19 -10.58 -14.23
N ASP A 114 13.57 -10.02 -15.27
CA ASP A 114 13.49 -8.58 -15.47
C ASP A 114 12.36 -7.99 -14.61
N THR A 115 12.72 -7.12 -13.67
CA THR A 115 11.76 -6.46 -12.76
C THR A 115 10.65 -5.74 -13.52
N ARG A 116 10.95 -5.17 -14.68
CA ARG A 116 9.96 -4.48 -15.53
C ARG A 116 8.95 -5.47 -16.09
N THR A 117 9.43 -6.60 -16.63
CA THR A 117 8.56 -7.66 -17.18
C THR A 117 7.66 -8.24 -16.09
N LEU A 118 8.20 -8.47 -14.89
CA LEU A 118 7.41 -8.89 -13.72
C LEU A 118 6.34 -7.86 -13.34
N TYR A 119 6.71 -6.57 -13.28
CA TYR A 119 5.76 -5.49 -12.97
C TYR A 119 4.64 -5.40 -14.02
N GLU A 120 4.97 -5.50 -15.30
CA GLU A 120 4.00 -5.48 -16.39
C GLU A 120 3.05 -6.69 -16.33
N ALA A 121 3.56 -7.88 -16.00
CA ALA A 121 2.74 -9.08 -15.81
C ALA A 121 1.78 -8.93 -14.62
N LEU A 122 2.27 -8.49 -13.46
CA LEU A 122 1.47 -8.24 -12.26
C LEU A 122 0.36 -7.21 -12.54
N THR A 123 0.70 -6.07 -13.13
CA THR A 123 -0.28 -5.01 -13.42
C THR A 123 -1.30 -5.42 -14.48
N THR A 124 -0.89 -6.25 -15.45
CA THR A 124 -1.78 -6.80 -16.47
C THR A 124 -2.80 -7.77 -15.85
N ALA A 125 -2.33 -8.68 -14.98
CA ALA A 125 -3.20 -9.63 -14.28
C ALA A 125 -4.21 -8.91 -13.38
N LEU A 126 -3.83 -7.76 -12.82
CA LEU A 126 -4.66 -7.00 -11.87
C LEU A 126 -5.50 -5.89 -12.53
N LYS A 127 -5.51 -5.80 -13.84
CA LYS A 127 -6.27 -4.74 -14.55
C LYS A 127 -7.76 -4.77 -14.18
N GLY A 128 -8.26 -3.64 -13.64
CA GLY A 128 -9.64 -3.49 -13.19
C GLY A 128 -9.97 -4.17 -11.85
N LYS A 129 -8.98 -4.74 -11.16
CA LYS A 129 -9.13 -5.39 -9.84
C LYS A 129 -8.55 -4.57 -8.71
N ILE A 130 -7.72 -3.60 -9.00
CA ILE A 130 -7.05 -2.74 -8.04
C ILE A 130 -7.41 -1.27 -8.27
N VAL A 131 -7.40 -0.50 -7.21
CA VAL A 131 -7.56 0.96 -7.24
C VAL A 131 -6.21 1.67 -7.19
N GLY A 132 -5.14 0.93 -6.88
CA GLY A 132 -3.80 1.48 -6.83
C GLY A 132 -2.69 0.43 -6.78
N THR A 133 -1.61 0.80 -7.43
CA THR A 133 -0.33 0.10 -7.43
C THR A 133 0.78 1.15 -7.37
N PRO A 134 1.97 0.84 -6.83
CA PRO A 134 3.09 1.76 -6.85
C PRO A 134 3.55 2.08 -8.28
N ASN A 135 4.21 3.22 -8.45
CA ASN A 135 4.93 3.57 -9.68
C ASN A 135 6.26 2.80 -9.81
N GLY A 136 6.38 1.66 -9.13
CA GLY A 136 7.54 0.79 -9.08
C GLY A 136 7.68 0.12 -7.72
N PRO A 137 8.56 -0.89 -7.60
CA PRO A 137 8.77 -1.59 -6.34
C PRO A 137 9.58 -0.75 -5.35
N TYR A 138 9.39 -1.05 -4.06
CA TYR A 138 10.34 -0.68 -3.00
C TYR A 138 11.41 -1.75 -2.91
N THR A 139 12.67 -1.34 -2.93
CA THR A 139 13.79 -2.28 -2.97
C THR A 139 14.67 -2.09 -1.74
N TRP A 140 14.92 -3.20 -1.04
CA TRP A 140 15.95 -3.35 -0.02
C TRP A 140 16.97 -4.40 -0.47
N PRO A 141 18.14 -4.48 0.15
CA PRO A 141 19.08 -5.56 -0.11
C PRO A 141 18.44 -6.95 0.06
N SER A 142 17.57 -7.15 1.07
CA SER A 142 16.95 -8.43 1.38
C SER A 142 15.71 -8.76 0.56
N GLU A 143 14.88 -7.78 0.23
CA GLU A 143 13.57 -8.00 -0.41
C GLU A 143 13.21 -6.88 -1.39
N VAL A 144 12.34 -7.21 -2.34
CA VAL A 144 11.68 -6.26 -3.24
C VAL A 144 10.17 -6.33 -3.00
N LEU A 145 9.57 -5.21 -2.57
CA LEU A 145 8.14 -5.11 -2.28
C LEU A 145 7.36 -4.56 -3.47
N PHE A 146 6.34 -5.31 -3.88
CA PHE A 146 5.21 -4.81 -4.65
C PHE A 146 3.97 -4.78 -3.77
N TYR A 147 3.23 -3.68 -3.75
CA TYR A 147 1.98 -3.59 -3.03
C TYR A 147 0.82 -3.25 -3.95
N PHE A 148 -0.36 -3.74 -3.60
CA PHE A 148 -1.58 -3.55 -4.37
C PHE A 148 -2.72 -3.18 -3.42
N ILE A 149 -3.53 -2.21 -3.83
CA ILE A 149 -4.69 -1.74 -3.06
C ILE A 149 -5.94 -2.01 -3.89
N GLY A 150 -6.93 -2.67 -3.28
CA GLY A 150 -8.19 -2.96 -3.96
C GLY A 150 -9.28 -3.46 -3.02
N PRO A 151 -10.46 -3.77 -3.55
CA PRO A 151 -11.61 -4.17 -2.74
C PRO A 151 -11.39 -5.44 -1.92
N SER A 152 -10.53 -6.36 -2.38
CA SER A 152 -10.23 -7.63 -1.70
C SER A 152 -8.80 -8.09 -1.96
N ALA A 153 -8.02 -8.25 -0.90
CA ALA A 153 -6.65 -8.75 -0.95
C ALA A 153 -6.60 -10.22 -1.43
N ASP A 154 -7.61 -11.02 -1.06
CA ASP A 154 -7.72 -12.40 -1.54
C ASP A 154 -7.91 -12.46 -3.05
N GLN A 155 -8.83 -11.67 -3.61
CA GLN A 155 -9.05 -11.62 -5.05
C GLN A 155 -7.83 -11.11 -5.80
N ILE A 156 -7.09 -10.15 -5.22
CA ILE A 156 -5.81 -9.69 -5.80
C ILE A 156 -4.82 -10.86 -5.83
N TYR A 157 -4.68 -11.58 -4.73
CA TYR A 157 -3.77 -12.72 -4.64
C TYR A 157 -4.13 -13.84 -5.65
N GLU A 158 -5.40 -14.20 -5.76
CA GLU A 158 -5.90 -15.20 -6.71
C GLU A 158 -5.55 -14.87 -8.17
N GLN A 159 -5.46 -13.58 -8.53
CA GLN A 159 -5.08 -13.16 -9.88
C GLN A 159 -3.57 -13.25 -10.13
N ILE A 160 -2.74 -13.02 -9.12
CA ILE A 160 -1.27 -13.02 -9.28
C ILE A 160 -0.64 -14.36 -8.93
N GLU A 161 -1.29 -15.19 -8.13
CA GLU A 161 -0.77 -16.50 -7.70
C GLU A 161 -0.37 -17.40 -8.88
N PRO A 162 -1.12 -17.47 -9.99
CA PRO A 162 -0.72 -18.28 -11.15
C PRO A 162 0.60 -17.84 -11.80
N LEU A 163 1.01 -16.58 -11.64
CA LEU A 163 2.28 -16.08 -12.19
C LEU A 163 3.51 -16.76 -11.58
N ARG A 164 3.38 -17.42 -10.44
CA ARG A 164 4.47 -18.20 -9.82
C ARG A 164 4.99 -19.32 -10.71
N PHE A 165 4.18 -19.81 -11.65
CA PHE A 165 4.59 -20.86 -12.60
C PHE A 165 5.41 -20.28 -13.78
N GLU A 166 5.23 -19.00 -14.08
CA GLU A 166 5.96 -18.29 -15.13
C GLU A 166 7.22 -17.60 -14.58
N PHE A 167 7.13 -17.06 -13.36
CA PHE A 167 8.19 -16.28 -12.72
C PHE A 167 8.77 -17.01 -11.50
N PRO A 168 9.91 -17.70 -11.63
CA PRO A 168 10.54 -18.41 -10.50
C PRO A 168 10.90 -17.53 -9.30
N ILE A 169 10.93 -16.20 -9.45
CA ILE A 169 11.16 -15.24 -8.37
C ILE A 169 10.09 -15.28 -7.27
N PHE A 170 8.92 -15.89 -7.55
CA PHE A 170 7.89 -16.11 -6.53
C PHE A 170 8.31 -17.14 -5.47
N GLN A 171 9.35 -17.93 -5.73
CA GLN A 171 9.87 -18.87 -4.73
C GLN A 171 10.32 -18.10 -3.49
N ASN A 172 9.92 -18.58 -2.30
CA ASN A 172 10.18 -17.96 -1.00
C ASN A 172 9.55 -16.55 -0.83
N ALA A 173 8.73 -16.08 -1.77
CA ALA A 173 8.06 -14.79 -1.62
C ALA A 173 7.15 -14.79 -0.39
N ARG A 174 7.19 -13.70 0.34
CA ARG A 174 6.35 -13.43 1.51
C ARG A 174 5.17 -12.56 1.09
N VAL A 175 3.95 -13.03 1.35
CA VAL A 175 2.73 -12.32 0.98
C VAL A 175 1.97 -11.94 2.24
N VAL A 176 1.68 -10.65 2.39
CA VAL A 176 1.03 -10.09 3.58
C VAL A 176 -0.29 -9.46 3.18
N PHE A 177 -1.37 -9.93 3.81
CA PHE A 177 -2.72 -9.45 3.61
C PHE A 177 -3.12 -8.51 4.75
N LYS A 178 -3.63 -7.33 4.42
CA LYS A 178 -4.33 -6.42 5.34
C LYS A 178 -5.78 -6.36 4.93
N LYS A 179 -6.65 -7.01 5.70
CA LYS A 179 -8.08 -7.16 5.41
C LYS A 179 -8.94 -6.33 6.36
N LYS A 180 -10.18 -6.05 5.95
CA LYS A 180 -11.16 -5.30 6.76
C LYS A 180 -11.46 -5.98 8.09
N ASP A 181 -11.60 -7.30 8.07
CA ASP A 181 -11.99 -8.08 9.25
C ASP A 181 -10.86 -8.27 10.27
N THR A 182 -9.62 -7.92 9.87
CA THR A 182 -8.44 -8.09 10.70
C THR A 182 -7.75 -6.74 10.96
N GLN A 183 -8.48 -5.77 11.53
CA GLN A 183 -7.96 -4.40 11.77
C GLN A 183 -6.63 -4.33 12.53
N THR A 184 -6.24 -5.41 13.24
CA THR A 184 -5.01 -5.49 14.02
C THR A 184 -4.10 -6.65 13.63
N ALA A 185 -4.59 -7.66 12.92
CA ALA A 185 -3.81 -8.84 12.52
C ALA A 185 -3.59 -8.88 11.01
N GLN A 186 -2.33 -8.93 10.60
CA GLN A 186 -1.97 -9.21 9.21
C GLN A 186 -1.87 -10.73 9.05
N THR A 187 -2.39 -11.26 7.95
CA THR A 187 -2.15 -12.65 7.58
C THR A 187 -0.93 -12.69 6.66
N GLU A 188 0.04 -13.51 7.00
CA GLU A 188 1.23 -13.73 6.18
C GLU A 188 1.27 -15.18 5.70
N ILE A 189 1.59 -15.36 4.43
CA ILE A 189 1.93 -16.66 3.84
C ILE A 189 3.29 -16.57 3.16
N ARG A 190 3.99 -17.71 3.06
CA ARG A 190 5.18 -17.86 2.22
C ARG A 190 4.89 -18.79 1.08
N ILE A 191 5.27 -18.38 -0.12
CA ILE A 191 5.17 -19.22 -1.32
C ILE A 191 6.31 -20.24 -1.24
N PRO A 192 6.02 -21.55 -1.23
CA PRO A 192 7.05 -22.56 -1.10
C PRO A 192 8.01 -22.54 -2.29
N PHE A 193 9.23 -23.04 -2.10
CA PHE A 193 10.09 -23.37 -3.20
C PHE A 193 9.38 -24.43 -4.06
N ASN A 194 9.28 -24.18 -5.35
CA ASN A 194 8.86 -25.25 -6.27
C ASN A 194 10.00 -26.29 -6.28
N ALA A 195 9.83 -27.37 -5.54
CA ALA A 195 10.64 -28.56 -5.77
C ALA A 195 10.38 -28.96 -7.24
N ARG A 196 11.37 -28.81 -8.10
CA ARG A 196 11.31 -29.41 -9.44
C ARG A 196 11.27 -30.92 -9.20
N GLU A 197 10.13 -31.56 -9.49
CA GLU A 197 10.08 -32.98 -9.75
C GLU A 197 10.94 -33.31 -10.96
#